data_0acffebee682e033fea90c2527e84edc
#
_entry.id   0acffebee682e033fea90c2527e84edc
#
_cell.length_a   1.000
_cell.length_b   1.000
_cell.length_c   1.000
_cell.angle_alpha   90.00
_cell.angle_beta   90.00
_cell.angle_gamma   90.00
#
_symmetry.space_group_name_H-M   'P 1'
#
loop_
_entity.id
_entity.type
_entity.pdbx_description
1 polymer ?
#
loop_
_entity_poly.entity_id
_entity_poly.type
_entity_poly.pdbx_seq_one_letter_code
_entity_poly.pdbx_strand_id
1 'polypeptide(L)'
;MKALKEAKGAARYLSMAVRQGDPVNLQGALLDVIKARGGYHKVAAASGMSEWRLKLILWDEEECWKLIRLGKLLNGMGLRLAVRPDDKGSMTQKK
;
A
#
# COMPACT_ATOMS: atom_id res chain seq x y z
N MET A 1 2.16 -13.23 -8.30
CA MET A 1 1.61 -14.00 -7.22
C MET A 1 0.11 -13.90 -7.20
N LYS A 2 -0.49 -15.05 -7.20
CA LYS A 2 -1.93 -15.10 -7.26
C LYS A 2 -2.62 -14.42 -6.10
N ALA A 3 -2.10 -14.62 -4.89
CA ALA A 3 -2.70 -14.05 -3.70
C ALA A 3 -2.75 -12.53 -3.75
N LEU A 4 -1.78 -11.91 -4.39
CA LEU A 4 -1.73 -10.45 -4.44
C LEU A 4 -2.70 -9.85 -5.43
N LYS A 5 -3.25 -10.66 -6.32
CA LYS A 5 -4.26 -10.17 -7.25
C LYS A 5 -5.60 -10.00 -6.57
N GLU A 6 -5.79 -10.65 -5.44
CA GLU A 6 -7.02 -10.53 -4.70
C GLU A 6 -6.87 -9.50 -3.59
N ALA A 7 -7.95 -8.77 -3.33
CA ALA A 7 -7.90 -7.71 -2.34
C ALA A 7 -7.52 -8.22 -0.96
N LYS A 8 -8.05 -9.38 -0.59
CA LYS A 8 -7.74 -9.96 0.73
C LYS A 8 -6.27 -10.30 0.87
N GLY A 9 -5.70 -10.94 -0.15
CA GLY A 9 -4.29 -11.30 -0.12
C GLY A 9 -3.40 -10.09 -0.08
N ALA A 10 -3.74 -9.08 -0.90
CA ALA A 10 -2.96 -7.85 -0.93
C ALA A 10 -3.03 -7.13 0.42
N ALA A 11 -4.21 -7.08 1.02
CA ALA A 11 -4.37 -6.40 2.30
C ALA A 11 -3.54 -7.07 3.38
N ARG A 12 -3.56 -8.40 3.42
CA ARG A 12 -2.78 -9.15 4.40
C ARG A 12 -1.29 -8.92 4.21
N TYR A 13 -0.85 -8.96 2.96
CA TYR A 13 0.55 -8.79 2.62
C TYR A 13 1.05 -7.40 3.06
N LEU A 14 0.29 -6.36 2.72
CA LEU A 14 0.66 -5.01 3.07
C LEU A 14 0.59 -4.76 4.58
N SER A 15 -0.40 -5.34 5.25
CA SER A 15 -0.49 -5.20 6.70
C SER A 15 0.73 -5.77 7.39
N MET A 16 1.22 -6.91 6.89
CA MET A 16 2.42 -7.50 7.46
C MET A 16 3.62 -6.60 7.23
N ALA A 17 3.74 -6.03 6.03
CA ALA A 17 4.86 -5.15 5.73
C ALA A 17 4.86 -3.93 6.64
N VAL A 18 3.69 -3.34 6.87
CA VAL A 18 3.58 -2.19 7.75
C VAL A 18 3.97 -2.56 9.18
N ARG A 19 3.53 -3.73 9.63
CA ARG A 19 3.85 -4.16 10.99
C ARG A 19 5.32 -4.43 11.20
N GLN A 20 6.01 -4.89 10.18
CA GLN A 20 7.44 -5.14 10.27
C GLN A 20 8.24 -3.86 10.49
N GLY A 21 7.70 -2.74 10.03
CA GLY A 21 8.32 -1.45 10.30
C GLY A 21 9.59 -1.15 9.55
N ASP A 22 9.83 -1.84 8.44
CA ASP A 22 11.02 -1.62 7.62
C ASP A 22 10.59 -0.92 6.34
N PRO A 23 11.03 0.34 6.10
CA PRO A 23 10.58 1.07 4.92
C PRO A 23 10.99 0.41 3.61
N VAL A 24 12.13 -0.26 3.58
CA VAL A 24 12.55 -0.94 2.36
C VAL A 24 11.63 -2.11 2.07
N ASN A 25 11.28 -2.87 3.09
CA ASN A 25 10.33 -3.96 2.92
C ASN A 25 8.98 -3.45 2.48
N LEU A 26 8.54 -2.33 3.03
CA LEU A 26 7.25 -1.77 2.66
C LEU A 26 7.26 -1.30 1.20
N GLN A 27 8.36 -0.68 0.76
CA GLN A 27 8.50 -0.30 -0.64
C GLN A 27 8.37 -1.52 -1.54
N GLY A 28 9.09 -2.58 -1.21
CA GLY A 28 9.04 -3.80 -1.99
C GLY A 28 7.66 -4.41 -2.04
N ALA A 29 6.98 -4.41 -0.89
CA ALA A 29 5.63 -4.96 -0.81
C ALA A 29 4.66 -4.15 -1.66
N LEU A 30 4.78 -2.83 -1.64
CA LEU A 30 3.92 -1.98 -2.46
C LEU A 30 4.15 -2.24 -3.94
N LEU A 31 5.42 -2.39 -4.34
CA LEU A 31 5.73 -2.69 -5.73
C LEU A 31 5.12 -4.02 -6.15
N ASP A 32 5.23 -5.02 -5.29
CA ASP A 32 4.68 -6.34 -5.60
C ASP A 32 3.17 -6.27 -5.80
N VAL A 33 2.50 -5.55 -4.92
CA VAL A 33 1.04 -5.43 -5.01
C VAL A 33 0.63 -4.65 -6.25
N ILE A 34 1.36 -3.58 -6.56
CA ILE A 34 1.03 -2.79 -7.75
C ILE A 34 1.16 -3.64 -9.00
N LYS A 35 2.23 -4.42 -9.11
CA LYS A 35 2.40 -5.29 -10.26
C LYS A 35 1.28 -6.31 -10.35
N ALA A 36 0.90 -6.89 -9.21
CA ALA A 36 -0.15 -7.91 -9.20
C ALA A 36 -1.52 -7.33 -9.52
N ARG A 37 -1.72 -6.05 -9.21
CA ARG A 37 -3.03 -5.43 -9.39
C ARG A 37 -3.15 -4.62 -10.67
N GLY A 38 -2.27 -4.85 -11.63
CA GLY A 38 -2.44 -4.26 -12.95
C GLY A 38 -1.32 -3.34 -13.40
N GLY A 39 -0.33 -3.10 -12.56
CA GLY A 39 0.81 -2.29 -12.92
C GLY A 39 0.63 -0.82 -12.59
N TYR A 40 1.69 -0.05 -12.83
CA TYR A 40 1.70 1.36 -12.48
C TYR A 40 0.58 2.16 -13.13
N HIS A 41 0.40 1.91 -14.42
CA HIS A 41 -0.58 2.70 -15.17
C HIS A 41 -1.98 2.57 -14.58
N LYS A 42 -2.38 1.33 -14.32
CA LYS A 42 -3.71 1.08 -13.82
C LYS A 42 -3.91 1.61 -12.40
N VAL A 43 -2.91 1.37 -11.55
CA VAL A 43 -3.01 1.83 -10.17
C VAL A 43 -2.98 3.36 -10.10
N ALA A 44 -2.14 3.98 -10.91
CA ALA A 44 -2.07 5.43 -10.93
C ALA A 44 -3.40 6.03 -11.36
N ALA A 45 -3.99 5.47 -12.41
CA ALA A 45 -5.27 5.96 -12.90
C ALA A 45 -6.35 5.85 -11.82
N ALA A 46 -6.38 4.71 -11.12
CA ALA A 46 -7.36 4.51 -10.08
C ALA A 46 -7.14 5.44 -8.89
N SER A 47 -5.90 5.84 -8.68
CA SER A 47 -5.55 6.73 -7.57
C SER A 47 -5.65 8.20 -7.91
N GLY A 48 -5.93 8.51 -9.16
CA GLY A 48 -6.06 9.89 -9.58
C GLY A 48 -4.74 10.62 -9.72
N MET A 49 -3.67 9.90 -10.02
CA MET A 49 -2.36 10.52 -10.18
C MET A 49 -1.67 9.98 -11.41
N SER A 50 -0.59 10.64 -11.83
CA SER A 50 0.18 10.18 -12.98
C SER A 50 1.07 9.01 -12.57
N GLU A 51 1.48 8.21 -13.55
CA GLU A 51 2.43 7.14 -13.27
C GLU A 51 3.72 7.69 -12.68
N TRP A 52 4.16 8.83 -13.21
CA TRP A 52 5.38 9.45 -12.75
C TRP A 52 5.31 9.78 -11.26
N ARG A 53 4.19 10.36 -10.85
CA ARG A 53 4.02 10.71 -9.46
C ARG A 53 3.95 9.47 -8.58
N LEU A 54 3.27 8.44 -9.05
CA LEU A 54 3.19 7.19 -8.30
C LEU A 54 4.59 6.59 -8.11
N LYS A 55 5.39 6.60 -9.17
CA LYS A 55 6.74 6.08 -9.06
C LYS A 55 7.58 6.88 -8.09
N LEU A 56 7.43 8.20 -8.11
CA LEU A 56 8.19 9.03 -7.18
C LEU A 56 7.86 8.71 -5.74
N ILE A 57 6.58 8.55 -5.44
CA ILE A 57 6.15 8.23 -4.08
C ILE A 57 6.72 6.89 -3.64
N LEU A 58 6.69 5.90 -4.54
CA LEU A 58 7.16 4.57 -4.20
C LEU A 58 8.66 4.51 -3.98
N TRP A 59 9.40 5.37 -4.66
CA TRP A 59 10.84 5.39 -4.50
C TRP A 59 11.28 6.27 -3.34
N ASP A 60 10.36 6.98 -2.72
CA ASP A 60 10.68 7.86 -1.61
C ASP A 60 10.56 7.09 -0.31
N GLU A 61 11.70 6.67 0.21
CA GLU A 61 11.75 5.91 1.45
C GLU A 61 11.12 6.67 2.61
N GLU A 62 11.21 7.98 2.55
CA GLU A 62 10.68 8.80 3.60
C GLU A 62 9.15 8.72 3.71
N GLU A 63 8.47 8.56 2.58
CA GLU A 63 7.04 8.38 2.62
C GLU A 63 6.66 7.10 3.35
N CYS A 64 7.44 6.06 3.15
CA CYS A 64 7.21 4.81 3.87
C CYS A 64 7.49 4.96 5.36
N TRP A 65 8.51 5.71 5.70
CA TRP A 65 8.80 6.00 7.10
C TRP A 65 7.65 6.74 7.78
N LYS A 66 7.01 7.65 7.07
CA LYS A 66 5.88 8.38 7.63
C LYS A 66 4.74 7.44 7.99
N LEU A 67 4.46 6.50 7.11
CA LEU A 67 3.41 5.53 7.36
C LEU A 67 3.76 4.65 8.56
N ILE A 68 4.99 4.21 8.63
CA ILE A 68 5.44 3.38 9.74
C ILE A 68 5.37 4.14 11.06
N ARG A 69 5.78 5.40 11.05
CA ARG A 69 5.71 6.22 12.25
C ARG A 69 4.29 6.40 12.73
N LEU A 70 3.36 6.59 11.78
CA LEU A 70 1.96 6.71 12.12
C LEU A 70 1.49 5.44 12.84
N GLY A 71 1.88 4.28 12.30
CA GLY A 71 1.53 3.02 12.92
C GLY A 71 2.04 2.90 14.35
N LYS A 72 3.28 3.33 14.56
CA LYS A 72 3.87 3.28 15.90
C LYS A 72 3.15 4.21 16.86
N LEU A 73 2.79 5.39 16.38
CA LEU A 73 2.06 6.34 17.21
C LEU A 73 0.71 5.76 17.61
N LEU A 74 0.01 5.15 16.66
CA LEU A 74 -1.28 4.55 16.95
C LEU A 74 -1.13 3.41 17.97
N ASN A 75 -0.09 2.61 17.84
CA ASN A 75 0.15 1.53 18.79
C ASN A 75 0.35 2.08 20.20
N GLY A 76 1.00 3.22 20.32
CA GLY A 76 1.20 3.84 21.63
C GLY A 76 -0.09 4.28 22.27
N MET A 77 -1.14 4.44 21.49
CA MET A 77 -2.45 4.81 21.99
C MET A 77 -3.38 3.61 22.11
N GLY A 78 -2.86 2.41 21.95
CA GLY A 78 -3.68 1.22 22.01
C GLY A 78 -4.43 0.91 20.73
N LEU A 79 -4.03 1.56 19.65
CA LEU A 79 -4.68 1.36 18.35
C LEU A 79 -3.73 0.67 17.39
N ARG A 80 -4.23 0.32 16.23
CA ARG A 80 -3.40 -0.36 15.24
C ARG A 80 -3.75 0.12 13.83
N LEU A 81 -2.70 0.36 13.06
CA LEU A 81 -2.87 0.66 11.63
C LEU A 81 -2.94 -0.67 10.89
N ALA A 82 -3.96 -0.84 10.08
CA ALA A 82 -4.12 -2.07 9.32
C ALA A 82 -4.61 -1.75 7.91
N VAL A 83 -4.27 -2.64 6.98
CA VAL A 83 -4.74 -2.53 5.61
C VAL A 83 -5.85 -3.54 5.43
N ARG A 84 -6.97 -3.11 4.85
CA ARG A 84 -8.12 -3.96 4.66
C ARG A 84 -8.64 -3.82 3.26
N PRO A 85 -9.28 -4.84 2.72
CA PRO A 85 -9.93 -4.68 1.43
C PRO A 85 -11.01 -3.62 1.51
N ASP A 86 -11.13 -2.86 0.44
CA ASP A 86 -12.21 -1.90 0.35
C ASP A 86 -13.53 -2.65 0.22
N ASP A 87 -14.51 -2.30 1.02
CA ASP A 87 -15.80 -2.96 0.96
C ASP A 87 -16.44 -2.87 -0.41
N LYS A 88 -16.18 -1.81 -1.12
CA LYS A 88 -16.71 -1.68 -2.47
C LYS A 88 -15.88 -2.44 -3.47
N GLY A 89 -14.73 -2.93 -3.02
CA GLY A 89 -13.92 -3.85 -3.78
C GLY A 89 -13.40 -3.30 -5.08
N SER A 90 -13.26 -2.01 -5.19
CA SER A 90 -12.92 -1.42 -6.47
C SER A 90 -11.76 -0.47 -6.37
N MET A 91 -10.89 -0.57 -7.33
CA MET A 91 -9.83 0.38 -7.49
C MET A 91 -10.27 1.57 -8.30
N THR A 92 -11.41 1.49 -8.97
CA THR A 92 -11.90 2.63 -9.68
C THR A 92 -12.55 3.54 -8.69
N GLN A 93 -12.23 4.75 -8.81
CA GLN A 93 -12.65 5.60 -7.82
C GLN A 93 -13.60 6.54 -8.32
N LYS A 94 -14.45 6.83 -7.78
CA LYS A 94 -15.19 7.76 -8.20
C LYS A 94 -15.23 8.83 -7.45
N LYS A 95 -15.06 9.45 -7.35
CA LYS A 95 -15.00 10.42 -6.69
C LYS A 95 -15.28 10.88 -6.63
#